data_8d3fc47886b88b50778495c39e961d25
#
_entry.id   8d3fc47886b88b50778495c39e961d25
#
_cell.length_a   1.000
_cell.length_b   1.000
_cell.length_c   1.000
_cell.angle_alpha   90.00
_cell.angle_beta   90.00
_cell.angle_gamma   90.00
#
_symmetry.space_group_name_H-M   'P 1'
#
loop_
_entity.id
_entity.type
_entity.pdbx_description
1 polymer ?
#
loop_
_entity_poly.entity_id
_entity_poly.type
_entity_poly.pdbx_seq_one_letter_code
_entity_poly.pdbx_strand_id
1 'polypeptide(L)'
;MNQLSENLYNKGPGQTYYAFAGYPSIKIYKKNTGNAWANHLLFGDYITIKSLEIVNGRVRARSRNKNGWVKADEIQKNRVLEVNFVDIGQGDGCHIVTPDDQHIIVDSGMSDNMNRYLIWRFYLYYKTERLPFPFISVISHSDQDHYKGFQQIFDNKCLGFSHVYHNGLVERPGPEPLGKKENGYITGLVQTDEQMKALLSDENNRKGTRSTYCKTLYKAMKANPDIQFKSLARKDEYMEGFGQTHLVNEKEFSIKILGPVTEKVNGKDALKSISNLGKDKNGHSVIIKVRYDKADILLGGDVNTEFGEILHHYYEQNNMLDELRVDVAKACHHGSNHFYYHFIEDINSAATVISSGDDEGYAHPRPDAIGAFGKCGYGKKPLVFSTELARSNKEITFVKLEKIAKYFDSIKEKKEKIKELLNDGYAAGSDEVKKLKKQITDLNKKINSFATKFGMINLRTDGRKMIIAQKYERETASGKWDIHMLEYSEETKRFELKE
;
A
#
# COMPACT_ATOMS: atom_id res chain seq x y z
N MET A 1 39.18 -8.34 14.66
CA MET A 1 38.35 -7.78 13.59
C MET A 1 37.03 -7.27 14.22
N ASN A 2 36.68 -6.03 13.98
CA ASN A 2 35.38 -5.52 14.49
C ASN A 2 34.23 -6.16 13.71
N GLN A 3 33.35 -6.84 14.42
CA GLN A 3 32.15 -7.44 13.82
C GLN A 3 30.92 -6.62 14.13
N LEU A 4 29.92 -6.70 13.22
CA LEU A 4 28.63 -6.08 13.38
C LEU A 4 27.91 -6.67 14.61
N SER A 5 27.39 -5.81 15.47
CA SER A 5 26.69 -6.22 16.69
C SER A 5 25.37 -6.95 16.36
N GLU A 6 25.04 -8.01 17.08
CA GLU A 6 23.86 -8.86 16.86
C GLU A 6 22.51 -8.12 17.07
N ASN A 7 22.51 -6.98 17.74
CA ASN A 7 21.33 -6.13 17.90
C ASN A 7 21.00 -5.30 16.65
N LEU A 8 21.84 -5.32 15.61
CA LEU A 8 21.65 -4.55 14.37
C LEU A 8 21.19 -5.40 13.19
N TYR A 9 21.16 -6.73 13.31
CA TYR A 9 20.76 -7.62 12.22
C TYR A 9 19.96 -8.82 12.69
N ASN A 10 19.32 -9.49 11.74
CA ASN A 10 18.59 -10.74 11.90
C ASN A 10 19.29 -11.88 11.15
N LYS A 11 19.05 -13.10 11.64
CA LYS A 11 19.46 -14.34 10.97
C LYS A 11 18.25 -14.91 10.23
N GLY A 12 18.36 -15.07 8.93
CA GLY A 12 17.36 -15.68 8.07
C GLY A 12 17.72 -17.12 7.69
N PRO A 13 16.86 -17.78 6.91
CA PRO A 13 17.11 -19.12 6.41
C PRO A 13 18.45 -19.23 5.66
N GLY A 14 19.13 -20.39 5.76
CA GLY A 14 20.39 -20.64 5.04
C GLY A 14 21.56 -19.73 5.44
N GLN A 15 21.64 -19.35 6.72
CA GLN A 15 22.71 -18.47 7.26
C GLN A 15 22.79 -17.09 6.56
N THR A 16 21.69 -16.62 6.00
CA THR A 16 21.64 -15.25 5.47
C THR A 16 21.43 -14.26 6.61
N TYR A 17 22.11 -13.11 6.52
CA TYR A 17 21.95 -12.01 7.47
C TYR A 17 21.22 -10.86 6.80
N TYR A 18 20.31 -10.21 7.53
CA TYR A 18 19.58 -9.06 7.01
C TYR A 18 19.32 -8.02 8.09
N ALA A 19 19.15 -6.80 7.65
CA ALA A 19 18.83 -5.64 8.47
C ALA A 19 17.92 -4.68 7.70
N PHE A 20 17.59 -3.56 8.30
CA PHE A 20 16.80 -2.51 7.68
C PHE A 20 17.57 -1.18 7.72
N ALA A 21 17.27 -0.31 6.77
CA ALA A 21 17.83 1.03 6.72
C ALA A 21 17.35 1.88 7.91
N GLY A 22 18.27 2.59 8.55
CA GLY A 22 17.96 3.48 9.66
C GLY A 22 17.32 4.80 9.21
N TYR A 23 16.90 5.57 10.19
CA TYR A 23 16.20 6.86 10.01
C TYR A 23 17.18 8.00 9.65
N PRO A 24 16.78 8.96 8.79
CA PRO A 24 15.58 8.95 7.92
C PRO A 24 15.81 8.21 6.61
N SER A 25 17.05 7.96 6.24
CA SER A 25 17.48 7.28 5.02
C SER A 25 18.97 6.99 5.10
N ILE A 26 19.45 5.99 4.32
CA ILE A 26 20.87 5.64 4.26
C ILE A 26 21.35 5.48 2.83
N LYS A 27 22.67 5.47 2.63
CA LYS A 27 23.28 5.24 1.32
C LYS A 27 23.99 3.90 1.25
N ILE A 28 23.89 3.23 0.09
CA ILE A 28 24.76 2.15 -0.28
C ILE A 28 25.94 2.77 -1.02
N TYR A 29 27.11 2.76 -0.41
CA TYR A 29 28.35 3.28 -0.98
C TYR A 29 28.98 2.28 -1.95
N LYS A 30 29.65 2.77 -3.00
CA LYS A 30 30.34 1.91 -3.99
C LYS A 30 31.55 1.18 -3.41
N LYS A 31 32.23 1.80 -2.44
CA LYS A 31 33.43 1.28 -1.76
C LYS A 31 33.31 1.43 -0.25
N ASN A 32 34.15 0.73 0.50
CA ASN A 32 34.22 0.89 1.95
C ASN A 32 34.90 2.19 2.40
N THR A 33 35.38 3.00 1.47
CA THR A 33 35.95 4.35 1.69
C THR A 33 35.32 5.33 0.71
N GLY A 34 35.39 6.64 1.04
CA GLY A 34 34.86 7.72 0.20
C GLY A 34 33.32 7.80 0.22
N ASN A 35 32.76 8.76 -0.51
CA ASN A 35 31.34 9.13 -0.43
C ASN A 35 30.52 8.82 -1.70
N ALA A 36 31.14 8.19 -2.72
CA ALA A 36 30.43 7.79 -3.93
C ALA A 36 29.42 6.67 -3.61
N TRP A 37 28.15 6.91 -3.85
CA TRP A 37 27.08 5.95 -3.55
C TRP A 37 26.51 5.29 -4.81
N ALA A 38 25.94 4.10 -4.64
CA ALA A 38 25.30 3.29 -5.68
C ALA A 38 23.79 3.29 -5.56
N ASN A 39 23.26 3.54 -4.34
CA ASN A 39 21.83 3.64 -4.08
C ASN A 39 21.53 4.49 -2.84
N HIS A 40 20.32 5.02 -2.74
CA HIS A 40 19.80 5.75 -1.59
C HIS A 40 18.52 5.05 -1.12
N LEU A 41 18.53 4.54 0.11
CA LEU A 41 17.49 3.74 0.74
C LEU A 41 16.69 4.60 1.70
N LEU A 42 15.38 4.39 1.73
CA LEU A 42 14.51 4.99 2.74
C LEU A 42 14.55 4.20 4.05
N PHE A 43 14.18 4.84 5.14
CA PHE A 43 13.94 4.24 6.44
C PHE A 43 13.17 2.92 6.32
N GLY A 44 13.68 1.85 6.92
CA GLY A 44 13.09 0.53 6.87
C GLY A 44 13.29 -0.27 5.58
N ASP A 45 13.99 0.25 4.55
CA ASP A 45 14.31 -0.54 3.37
C ASP A 45 15.16 -1.78 3.74
N TYR A 46 14.76 -2.94 3.22
CA TYR A 46 15.43 -4.23 3.48
C TYR A 46 16.85 -4.28 2.92
N ILE A 47 17.77 -4.80 3.72
CA ILE A 47 19.20 -4.91 3.40
C ILE A 47 19.66 -6.34 3.68
N THR A 48 20.19 -7.01 2.67
CA THR A 48 20.93 -8.26 2.87
C THR A 48 22.37 -7.93 3.28
N ILE A 49 22.82 -8.40 4.42
CA ILE A 49 24.21 -8.26 4.89
C ILE A 49 25.04 -9.41 4.28
N LYS A 50 26.12 -9.08 3.60
CA LYS A 50 26.99 -10.04 2.90
C LYS A 50 28.22 -10.46 3.70
N SER A 51 28.60 -9.66 4.69
CA SER A 51 29.66 -9.95 5.65
C SER A 51 29.36 -9.22 6.94
N LEU A 52 29.59 -9.87 8.08
CA LEU A 52 29.49 -9.23 9.41
C LEU A 52 30.74 -8.44 9.77
N GLU A 53 31.83 -8.57 9.01
CA GLU A 53 33.07 -7.84 9.22
C GLU A 53 32.86 -6.34 8.93
N ILE A 54 33.26 -5.49 9.86
CA ILE A 54 33.29 -4.04 9.72
C ILE A 54 34.64 -3.60 9.18
N VAL A 55 34.61 -2.97 8.00
CA VAL A 55 35.78 -2.39 7.36
C VAL A 55 35.59 -0.90 7.17
N ASN A 56 36.44 -0.09 7.79
CA ASN A 56 36.33 1.38 7.77
C ASN A 56 34.93 1.89 8.19
N GLY A 57 34.34 1.29 9.24
CA GLY A 57 33.01 1.65 9.75
C GLY A 57 31.84 1.16 8.90
N ARG A 58 32.09 0.34 7.87
CA ARG A 58 31.05 -0.13 6.94
C ARG A 58 31.01 -1.64 6.85
N VAL A 59 29.83 -2.18 6.55
CA VAL A 59 29.61 -3.61 6.27
C VAL A 59 29.20 -3.81 4.81
N ARG A 60 29.57 -4.96 4.24
CA ARG A 60 29.21 -5.31 2.86
C ARG A 60 27.74 -5.72 2.78
N ALA A 61 26.99 -5.09 1.88
CA ALA A 61 25.54 -5.22 1.83
C ALA A 61 24.98 -5.22 0.40
N ARG A 62 23.72 -5.66 0.27
CA ARG A 62 22.93 -5.58 -0.96
C ARG A 62 21.52 -5.12 -0.64
N SER A 63 20.98 -4.19 -1.42
CA SER A 63 19.58 -3.84 -1.40
C SER A 63 19.14 -3.36 -2.78
N ARG A 64 17.86 -3.63 -3.16
CA ARG A 64 17.26 -3.21 -4.44
C ARG A 64 18.18 -3.48 -5.64
N ASN A 65 18.75 -4.71 -5.70
CA ASN A 65 19.68 -5.17 -6.73
C ASN A 65 20.99 -4.38 -6.86
N LYS A 66 21.35 -3.57 -5.86
CA LYS A 66 22.65 -2.90 -5.79
C LYS A 66 23.49 -3.49 -4.68
N ASN A 67 24.74 -3.88 -5.01
CA ASN A 67 25.74 -4.28 -4.06
C ASN A 67 26.59 -3.06 -3.66
N GLY A 68 27.10 -3.06 -2.44
CA GLY A 68 27.98 -2.02 -1.94
C GLY A 68 28.23 -2.14 -0.45
N TRP A 69 28.39 -1.01 0.22
CA TRP A 69 28.73 -0.88 1.61
C TRP A 69 27.76 0.08 2.30
N VAL A 70 27.29 -0.28 3.48
CA VAL A 70 26.49 0.58 4.34
C VAL A 70 27.24 0.85 5.63
N LYS A 71 27.05 2.02 6.24
CA LYS A 71 27.64 2.29 7.55
C LYS A 71 26.97 1.39 8.60
N ALA A 72 27.78 0.83 9.50
CA ALA A 72 27.34 -0.13 10.48
C ALA A 72 26.38 0.47 11.53
N ASP A 73 26.51 1.76 11.81
CA ASP A 73 25.70 2.54 12.75
C ASP A 73 24.41 3.14 12.11
N GLU A 74 24.25 3.04 10.78
CA GLU A 74 23.07 3.53 10.05
C GLU A 74 22.05 2.43 9.79
N ILE A 75 22.22 1.19 10.24
CA ILE A 75 21.27 0.09 10.05
C ILE A 75 20.58 -0.29 11.35
N GLN A 76 19.42 -0.92 11.24
CA GLN A 76 18.64 -1.37 12.38
C GLN A 76 18.08 -2.78 12.19
N LYS A 77 17.78 -3.45 13.31
CA LYS A 77 17.26 -4.82 13.33
C LYS A 77 15.79 -4.92 12.95
N ASN A 78 14.98 -3.99 13.44
CA ASN A 78 13.54 -4.06 13.35
C ASN A 78 13.01 -3.44 12.05
N ARG A 79 12.03 -4.10 11.44
CA ARG A 79 11.23 -3.53 10.34
C ARG A 79 10.36 -2.39 10.87
N VAL A 80 10.08 -1.41 10.04
CA VAL A 80 9.14 -0.33 10.31
C VAL A 80 7.80 -0.60 9.62
N LEU A 81 6.74 0.08 10.06
CA LEU A 81 5.49 0.16 9.31
C LEU A 81 5.72 0.90 7.99
N GLU A 82 5.28 0.30 6.89
CA GLU A 82 5.26 0.94 5.57
C GLU A 82 3.81 1.17 5.11
N VAL A 83 3.51 2.38 4.69
CA VAL A 83 2.25 2.72 4.02
C VAL A 83 2.61 3.39 2.70
N ASN A 84 2.32 2.70 1.59
CA ASN A 84 2.66 3.15 0.25
C ASN A 84 1.39 3.58 -0.47
N PHE A 85 1.20 4.87 -0.67
CA PHE A 85 0.12 5.43 -1.50
C PHE A 85 0.60 5.43 -2.95
N VAL A 86 -0.06 4.64 -3.77
CA VAL A 86 0.36 4.39 -5.17
C VAL A 86 -0.48 5.27 -6.10
N ASP A 87 0.17 5.90 -7.07
CA ASP A 87 -0.52 6.55 -8.18
C ASP A 87 -1.17 5.48 -9.07
N ILE A 88 -2.44 5.27 -8.82
CA ILE A 88 -3.24 4.28 -9.56
C ILE A 88 -4.05 4.91 -10.70
N GLY A 89 -3.81 6.18 -11.00
CA GLY A 89 -4.70 6.97 -11.84
C GLY A 89 -5.96 7.36 -11.08
N GLN A 90 -7.14 7.14 -11.65
CA GLN A 90 -8.39 7.41 -10.97
C GLN A 90 -8.62 6.41 -9.82
N GLY A 91 -8.95 6.91 -8.62
CA GLY A 91 -9.35 6.13 -7.46
C GLY A 91 -8.30 6.05 -6.36
N ASP A 92 -8.45 5.08 -5.48
CA ASP A 92 -7.56 4.83 -4.35
C ASP A 92 -6.74 3.56 -4.52
N GLY A 93 -5.51 3.60 -3.99
CA GLY A 93 -4.67 2.42 -3.92
C GLY A 93 -3.56 2.57 -2.88
N CYS A 94 -3.62 1.76 -1.83
CA CYS A 94 -2.65 1.78 -0.75
C CYS A 94 -2.15 0.36 -0.46
N HIS A 95 -0.83 0.21 -0.28
CA HIS A 95 -0.21 -1.02 0.15
C HIS A 95 0.48 -0.82 1.49
N ILE A 96 -0.03 -1.47 2.52
CA ILE A 96 0.51 -1.47 3.88
C ILE A 96 1.39 -2.71 4.03
N VAL A 97 2.60 -2.52 4.59
CA VAL A 97 3.44 -3.61 5.06
C VAL A 97 3.64 -3.42 6.55
N THR A 98 3.12 -4.35 7.33
CA THR A 98 3.20 -4.28 8.79
C THR A 98 4.62 -4.52 9.28
N PRO A 99 4.96 -4.14 10.52
CA PRO A 99 6.30 -4.39 11.04
C PRO A 99 6.66 -5.88 11.19
N ASP A 100 5.66 -6.78 11.19
CA ASP A 100 5.81 -8.25 11.17
C ASP A 100 5.66 -8.86 9.76
N ASP A 101 5.77 -8.02 8.70
CA ASP A 101 5.82 -8.42 7.28
C ASP A 101 4.51 -8.96 6.71
N GLN A 102 3.35 -8.59 7.25
CA GLN A 102 2.07 -8.86 6.62
C GLN A 102 1.76 -7.80 5.56
N HIS A 103 1.07 -8.19 4.50
CA HIS A 103 0.78 -7.33 3.36
C HIS A 103 -0.72 -7.09 3.21
N ILE A 104 -1.14 -5.83 3.32
CA ILE A 104 -2.55 -5.42 3.19
C ILE A 104 -2.68 -4.46 2.01
N ILE A 105 -3.60 -4.73 1.11
CA ILE A 105 -3.94 -3.84 0.00
C ILE A 105 -5.29 -3.21 0.30
N VAL A 106 -5.31 -1.89 0.42
CA VAL A 106 -6.55 -1.11 0.61
C VAL A 106 -6.84 -0.40 -0.70
N ASP A 107 -7.89 -0.83 -1.36
CA ASP A 107 -8.31 -0.43 -2.69
C ASP A 107 -7.25 -0.65 -3.79
N SER A 108 -7.63 -0.54 -5.05
CA SER A 108 -6.77 -0.92 -6.17
C SER A 108 -6.94 -0.09 -7.44
N GLY A 109 -7.77 0.96 -7.37
CA GLY A 109 -8.04 1.84 -8.50
C GLY A 109 -8.94 1.27 -9.58
N MET A 110 -9.17 2.08 -10.61
CA MET A 110 -9.99 1.75 -11.77
C MET A 110 -9.29 0.77 -12.72
N SER A 111 -7.97 0.78 -12.79
CA SER A 111 -7.16 0.11 -13.82
C SER A 111 -6.20 -0.94 -13.22
N ASP A 112 -5.18 -1.32 -13.97
CA ASP A 112 -4.19 -2.33 -13.57
C ASP A 112 -2.96 -1.76 -12.83
N ASN A 113 -2.97 -0.47 -12.47
CA ASN A 113 -1.80 0.21 -11.90
C ASN A 113 -1.31 -0.47 -10.61
N MET A 114 -2.22 -0.85 -9.71
CA MET A 114 -1.84 -1.56 -8.48
C MET A 114 -1.21 -2.93 -8.78
N ASN A 115 -1.75 -3.69 -9.74
CA ASN A 115 -1.14 -4.95 -10.16
C ASN A 115 0.27 -4.74 -10.74
N ARG A 116 0.49 -3.71 -11.55
CA ARG A 116 1.82 -3.34 -12.08
C ARG A 116 2.79 -2.96 -10.96
N TYR A 117 2.32 -2.19 -9.97
CA TYR A 117 3.09 -1.87 -8.77
C TYR A 117 3.52 -3.15 -8.03
N LEU A 118 2.60 -4.09 -7.77
CA LEU A 118 2.91 -5.35 -7.10
C LEU A 118 3.90 -6.21 -7.91
N ILE A 119 3.72 -6.29 -9.23
CA ILE A 119 4.66 -6.97 -10.13
C ILE A 119 6.07 -6.37 -10.00
N TRP A 120 6.18 -5.04 -10.00
CA TRP A 120 7.45 -4.34 -9.80
C TRP A 120 7.99 -4.53 -8.37
N ARG A 121 7.17 -4.37 -7.36
CA ARG A 121 7.55 -4.45 -5.94
C ARG A 121 8.15 -5.80 -5.57
N PHE A 122 7.57 -6.89 -6.06
CA PHE A 122 7.93 -8.27 -5.74
C PHE A 122 8.72 -8.97 -6.84
N TYR A 123 9.09 -8.25 -7.90
CA TYR A 123 9.82 -8.82 -9.06
C TYR A 123 9.13 -10.04 -9.67
N LEU A 124 7.80 -10.00 -9.81
CA LEU A 124 7.00 -11.15 -10.26
C LEU A 124 7.31 -11.59 -11.69
N TYR A 125 7.99 -10.75 -12.50
CA TYR A 125 8.51 -11.14 -13.82
C TYR A 125 9.47 -12.33 -13.78
N TYR A 126 10.12 -12.58 -12.64
CA TYR A 126 11.10 -13.65 -12.46
C TYR A 126 10.53 -14.85 -11.69
N LYS A 127 9.25 -14.78 -11.31
CA LYS A 127 8.59 -15.79 -10.50
C LYS A 127 7.59 -16.58 -11.33
N THR A 128 7.59 -17.88 -11.14
CA THR A 128 6.61 -18.82 -11.70
C THR A 128 5.68 -19.36 -10.60
N GLU A 129 6.06 -19.20 -9.35
CA GLU A 129 5.37 -19.70 -8.18
C GLU A 129 4.73 -18.56 -7.39
N ARG A 130 3.71 -18.89 -6.63
CA ARG A 130 3.05 -17.97 -5.71
C ARG A 130 4.04 -17.50 -4.64
N LEU A 131 3.88 -16.24 -4.21
CA LEU A 131 4.63 -15.72 -3.06
C LEU A 131 4.34 -16.59 -1.82
N PRO A 132 5.31 -16.76 -0.89
CA PRO A 132 5.18 -17.65 0.27
C PRO A 132 4.26 -17.09 1.37
N PHE A 133 3.63 -15.96 1.15
CA PHE A 133 2.70 -15.30 2.06
C PHE A 133 1.45 -14.84 1.30
N PRO A 134 0.27 -14.88 1.94
CA PRO A 134 -0.94 -14.31 1.38
C PRO A 134 -1.01 -12.81 1.62
N PHE A 135 -1.79 -12.11 0.80
CA PHE A 135 -2.24 -10.75 1.02
C PHE A 135 -3.59 -10.73 1.72
N ILE A 136 -3.85 -9.65 2.42
CA ILE A 136 -5.17 -9.24 2.86
C ILE A 136 -5.62 -8.11 1.95
N SER A 137 -6.86 -8.12 1.48
CA SER A 137 -7.45 -7.01 0.76
C SER A 137 -8.57 -6.36 1.55
N VAL A 138 -8.62 -5.03 1.53
CA VAL A 138 -9.72 -4.22 2.05
C VAL A 138 -10.28 -3.43 0.87
N ILE A 139 -11.55 -3.60 0.58
CA ILE A 139 -12.26 -2.81 -0.42
C ILE A 139 -13.16 -1.84 0.34
N SER A 140 -12.83 -0.54 0.26
CA SER A 140 -13.54 0.48 1.03
C SER A 140 -15.03 0.51 0.70
N HIS A 141 -15.35 0.49 -0.59
CA HIS A 141 -16.72 0.45 -1.09
C HIS A 141 -16.80 -0.07 -2.53
N SER A 142 -18.02 -0.21 -3.07
CA SER A 142 -18.28 -0.87 -4.35
C SER A 142 -18.26 0.07 -5.57
N ASP A 143 -17.51 1.17 -5.57
CA ASP A 143 -17.25 1.95 -6.79
C ASP A 143 -16.02 1.43 -7.53
N GLN A 144 -16.07 1.51 -8.87
CA GLN A 144 -15.12 0.82 -9.74
C GLN A 144 -13.69 1.30 -9.55
N ASP A 145 -13.50 2.55 -9.23
CA ASP A 145 -12.19 3.17 -8.99
C ASP A 145 -11.57 2.80 -7.63
N HIS A 146 -12.22 1.93 -6.86
CA HIS A 146 -11.67 1.32 -5.65
C HIS A 146 -11.38 -0.17 -5.82
N TYR A 147 -12.23 -0.91 -6.54
CA TYR A 147 -12.10 -2.36 -6.59
C TYR A 147 -11.71 -2.95 -7.95
N LYS A 148 -11.87 -2.21 -9.05
CA LYS A 148 -11.75 -2.82 -10.40
C LYS A 148 -10.34 -3.32 -10.72
N GLY A 149 -9.32 -2.67 -10.19
CA GLY A 149 -7.93 -3.12 -10.31
C GLY A 149 -7.68 -4.49 -9.68
N PHE A 150 -8.47 -4.90 -8.69
CA PHE A 150 -8.39 -6.24 -8.12
C PHE A 150 -8.68 -7.37 -9.12
N GLN A 151 -9.35 -7.10 -10.24
CA GLN A 151 -9.58 -8.13 -11.24
C GLN A 151 -8.26 -8.72 -11.77
N GLN A 152 -7.28 -7.87 -12.09
CA GLN A 152 -5.97 -8.32 -12.55
C GLN A 152 -5.10 -8.85 -11.42
N ILE A 153 -5.28 -8.32 -10.22
CA ILE A 153 -4.56 -8.77 -9.02
C ILE A 153 -4.98 -10.20 -8.64
N PHE A 154 -6.27 -10.49 -8.62
CA PHE A 154 -6.78 -11.85 -8.32
C PHE A 154 -6.49 -12.85 -9.44
N ASP A 155 -6.38 -12.41 -10.70
CA ASP A 155 -5.95 -13.25 -11.82
C ASP A 155 -4.41 -13.51 -11.82
N ASN A 156 -3.64 -12.79 -11.00
CA ASN A 156 -2.19 -12.93 -10.95
C ASN A 156 -1.78 -14.18 -10.14
N LYS A 157 -1.33 -15.21 -10.83
CA LYS A 157 -0.99 -16.53 -10.25
C LYS A 157 0.09 -16.47 -9.16
N CYS A 158 0.94 -15.43 -9.15
CA CYS A 158 1.98 -15.26 -8.15
C CYS A 158 1.47 -14.67 -6.83
N LEU A 159 0.25 -14.13 -6.81
CA LEU A 159 -0.36 -13.52 -5.63
C LEU A 159 -1.41 -14.46 -5.00
N GLY A 160 -1.36 -14.60 -3.69
CA GLY A 160 -2.34 -15.32 -2.90
C GLY A 160 -3.05 -14.40 -1.93
N PHE A 161 -4.33 -14.66 -1.63
CA PHE A 161 -5.12 -13.86 -0.70
C PHE A 161 -5.75 -14.75 0.36
N SER A 162 -5.69 -14.29 1.61
CA SER A 162 -6.36 -14.95 2.74
C SER A 162 -7.73 -14.34 3.03
N HIS A 163 -7.86 -13.01 2.91
CA HIS A 163 -9.08 -12.29 3.26
C HIS A 163 -9.43 -11.21 2.24
N VAL A 164 -10.74 -11.01 2.06
CA VAL A 164 -11.32 -9.82 1.45
C VAL A 164 -12.26 -9.18 2.47
N TYR A 165 -11.87 -8.02 2.98
CA TYR A 165 -12.73 -7.19 3.80
C TYR A 165 -13.47 -6.17 2.96
N HIS A 166 -14.73 -5.86 3.34
CA HIS A 166 -15.59 -4.90 2.63
C HIS A 166 -16.61 -4.27 3.59
N ASN A 167 -17.43 -3.32 3.12
CA ASN A 167 -18.39 -2.58 3.96
C ASN A 167 -19.77 -3.27 4.16
N GLY A 168 -19.96 -4.47 3.65
CA GLY A 168 -21.25 -5.17 3.68
C GLY A 168 -22.23 -4.82 2.53
N LEU A 169 -21.99 -3.73 1.80
CA LEU A 169 -22.75 -3.37 0.60
C LEU A 169 -22.14 -4.04 -0.63
N VAL A 170 -22.80 -5.06 -1.14
CA VAL A 170 -22.33 -5.80 -2.32
C VAL A 170 -23.20 -5.40 -3.53
N GLU A 171 -22.63 -4.55 -4.40
CA GLU A 171 -23.33 -4.12 -5.60
C GLU A 171 -23.60 -5.30 -6.55
N ARG A 172 -24.87 -5.47 -6.93
CA ARG A 172 -25.37 -6.57 -7.75
C ARG A 172 -26.52 -6.16 -8.66
N PRO A 173 -26.82 -6.94 -9.72
CA PRO A 173 -27.99 -6.70 -10.58
C PRO A 173 -29.30 -6.74 -9.79
N GLY A 174 -30.29 -6.05 -10.30
CA GLY A 174 -31.65 -6.03 -9.74
C GLY A 174 -32.11 -4.66 -9.24
N PRO A 175 -33.33 -4.57 -8.71
CA PRO A 175 -33.93 -3.30 -8.27
C PRO A 175 -33.31 -2.77 -6.96
N GLU A 176 -32.72 -3.64 -6.15
CA GLU A 176 -32.11 -3.33 -4.85
C GLU A 176 -30.60 -3.65 -4.87
N PRO A 177 -29.82 -2.88 -5.63
CA PRO A 177 -28.44 -3.28 -5.97
C PRO A 177 -27.48 -3.32 -4.79
N LEU A 178 -27.75 -2.63 -3.70
CA LEU A 178 -26.93 -2.65 -2.47
C LEU A 178 -27.56 -3.44 -1.33
N GLY A 179 -28.84 -3.80 -1.44
CA GLY A 179 -29.66 -4.43 -0.42
C GLY A 179 -31.06 -3.81 -0.37
N LYS A 180 -31.94 -4.42 0.42
CA LYS A 180 -33.32 -3.97 0.56
C LYS A 180 -33.38 -2.63 1.27
N LYS A 181 -34.19 -1.70 0.78
CA LYS A 181 -34.43 -0.41 1.44
C LYS A 181 -35.65 -0.49 2.34
N GLU A 182 -35.47 -0.22 3.62
CA GLU A 182 -36.50 -0.21 4.65
C GLU A 182 -36.32 1.00 5.56
N ASN A 183 -37.37 1.83 5.71
CA ASN A 183 -37.42 2.96 6.64
C ASN A 183 -36.22 3.92 6.59
N GLY A 184 -35.68 4.19 5.39
CA GLY A 184 -34.48 5.03 5.22
C GLY A 184 -33.15 4.33 5.47
N TYR A 185 -33.15 3.00 5.52
CA TYR A 185 -31.94 2.19 5.70
C TYR A 185 -31.78 1.15 4.60
N ILE A 186 -30.56 0.73 4.37
CA ILE A 186 -30.21 -0.43 3.55
C ILE A 186 -30.02 -1.61 4.51
N THR A 187 -30.88 -2.60 4.34
CA THR A 187 -30.89 -3.87 5.08
C THR A 187 -30.39 -5.02 4.21
N GLY A 188 -30.17 -6.21 4.80
CA GLY A 188 -29.68 -7.37 4.06
C GLY A 188 -28.22 -7.23 3.67
N LEU A 189 -27.42 -6.65 4.56
CA LEU A 189 -25.97 -6.56 4.40
C LEU A 189 -25.36 -7.95 4.30
N VAL A 190 -24.33 -8.10 3.46
CA VAL A 190 -23.54 -9.32 3.34
C VAL A 190 -22.38 -9.21 4.32
N GLN A 191 -22.43 -9.98 5.42
CA GLN A 191 -21.51 -9.79 6.53
C GLN A 191 -20.56 -10.96 6.75
N THR A 192 -20.96 -12.17 6.33
CA THR A 192 -20.17 -13.39 6.58
C THR A 192 -19.66 -14.03 5.29
N ASP A 193 -18.67 -14.91 5.45
CA ASP A 193 -18.07 -15.67 4.36
C ASP A 193 -19.12 -16.52 3.62
N GLU A 194 -20.01 -17.19 4.37
CA GLU A 194 -21.06 -18.04 3.81
C GLU A 194 -22.04 -17.22 2.97
N GLN A 195 -22.47 -16.06 3.47
CA GLN A 195 -23.36 -15.15 2.73
C GLN A 195 -22.72 -14.67 1.43
N MET A 196 -21.43 -14.27 1.48
CA MET A 196 -20.71 -13.83 0.30
C MET A 196 -20.54 -14.96 -0.70
N LYS A 197 -20.07 -16.13 -0.29
CA LYS A 197 -19.88 -17.27 -1.17
C LYS A 197 -21.20 -17.75 -1.81
N ALA A 198 -22.29 -17.76 -1.07
CA ALA A 198 -23.63 -18.06 -1.60
C ALA A 198 -24.05 -17.03 -2.65
N LEU A 199 -23.90 -15.72 -2.36
CA LEU A 199 -24.22 -14.64 -3.29
C LEU A 199 -23.37 -14.71 -4.57
N LEU A 200 -22.08 -14.98 -4.44
CA LEU A 200 -21.15 -15.08 -5.58
C LEU A 200 -21.38 -16.35 -6.41
N SER A 201 -21.90 -17.41 -5.83
CA SER A 201 -22.21 -18.65 -6.54
C SER A 201 -23.43 -18.54 -7.44
N ASP A 202 -24.37 -17.65 -7.14
CA ASP A 202 -25.50 -17.35 -8.01
C ASP A 202 -25.01 -16.60 -9.27
N GLU A 203 -25.21 -17.24 -10.43
CA GLU A 203 -24.82 -16.68 -11.72
C GLU A 203 -25.56 -15.38 -12.07
N ASN A 204 -26.76 -15.17 -11.59
CA ASN A 204 -27.55 -13.99 -11.87
C ASN A 204 -26.86 -12.75 -11.30
N ASN A 205 -26.18 -12.85 -10.16
CA ASN A 205 -25.40 -11.75 -9.58
C ASN A 205 -24.15 -11.39 -10.39
N ARG A 206 -23.76 -12.25 -11.32
CA ARG A 206 -22.56 -12.09 -12.17
C ARG A 206 -22.88 -11.78 -13.63
N LYS A 207 -24.15 -11.51 -13.99
CA LYS A 207 -24.60 -11.24 -15.37
C LYS A 207 -25.26 -9.87 -15.44
N GLY A 208 -25.11 -9.20 -16.59
CA GLY A 208 -25.78 -7.91 -16.85
C GLY A 208 -25.11 -6.71 -16.19
N THR A 209 -25.88 -5.64 -16.06
CA THR A 209 -25.45 -4.37 -15.43
C THR A 209 -25.19 -4.54 -13.94
N ARG A 210 -24.27 -3.72 -13.35
CA ARG A 210 -23.89 -3.77 -11.93
C ARG A 210 -23.33 -5.11 -11.45
N SER A 211 -22.91 -6.00 -12.35
CA SER A 211 -22.37 -7.32 -11.99
C SER A 211 -20.84 -7.32 -11.78
N THR A 212 -20.17 -6.20 -12.07
CA THR A 212 -18.69 -6.14 -12.10
C THR A 212 -18.09 -6.39 -10.72
N TYR A 213 -18.70 -5.86 -9.66
CA TYR A 213 -18.23 -6.09 -8.30
C TYR A 213 -18.28 -7.57 -7.93
N CYS A 214 -19.43 -8.23 -8.14
CA CYS A 214 -19.57 -9.67 -7.91
C CYS A 214 -18.62 -10.49 -8.78
N LYS A 215 -18.39 -10.12 -10.05
CA LYS A 215 -17.40 -10.79 -10.91
C LYS A 215 -15.99 -10.69 -10.34
N THR A 216 -15.63 -9.53 -9.81
CA THR A 216 -14.30 -9.31 -9.20
C THR A 216 -14.10 -10.18 -7.97
N LEU A 217 -15.08 -10.21 -7.05
CA LEU A 217 -15.02 -11.04 -5.85
C LEU A 217 -15.08 -12.53 -6.17
N TYR A 218 -15.83 -12.92 -7.20
CA TYR A 218 -15.85 -14.32 -7.68
C TYR A 218 -14.49 -14.79 -8.20
N LYS A 219 -13.72 -13.92 -8.87
CA LYS A 219 -12.33 -14.20 -9.25
C LYS A 219 -11.47 -14.47 -8.02
N ALA A 220 -11.58 -13.64 -6.97
CA ALA A 220 -10.88 -13.85 -5.71
C ALA A 220 -11.18 -15.24 -5.13
N MET A 221 -12.47 -15.60 -5.05
CA MET A 221 -12.94 -16.90 -4.56
C MET A 221 -12.39 -18.06 -5.39
N LYS A 222 -12.38 -17.94 -6.72
CA LYS A 222 -11.88 -19.00 -7.61
C LYS A 222 -10.37 -19.18 -7.56
N ALA A 223 -9.63 -18.06 -7.46
CA ALA A 223 -8.17 -18.11 -7.41
C ALA A 223 -7.61 -18.52 -6.04
N ASN A 224 -8.40 -18.39 -4.97
CA ASN A 224 -8.00 -18.67 -3.59
C ASN A 224 -9.12 -19.46 -2.89
N PRO A 225 -9.12 -20.80 -2.92
CA PRO A 225 -10.22 -21.63 -2.38
C PRO A 225 -10.51 -21.39 -0.90
N ASP A 226 -9.47 -21.09 -0.11
CA ASP A 226 -9.55 -20.88 1.35
C ASP A 226 -9.79 -19.41 1.73
N ILE A 227 -10.03 -18.52 0.76
CA ILE A 227 -10.25 -17.10 1.02
C ILE A 227 -11.48 -16.89 1.89
N GLN A 228 -11.37 -15.94 2.83
CA GLN A 228 -12.47 -15.54 3.71
C GLN A 228 -12.99 -14.15 3.30
N PHE A 229 -14.30 -13.98 3.30
CA PHE A 229 -14.97 -12.70 3.09
C PHE A 229 -15.62 -12.24 4.38
N LYS A 230 -15.39 -10.98 4.77
CA LYS A 230 -15.96 -10.43 5.99
C LYS A 230 -16.25 -8.95 5.83
N SER A 231 -17.42 -8.50 6.28
CA SER A 231 -17.68 -7.08 6.37
C SER A 231 -17.00 -6.46 7.59
N LEU A 232 -16.65 -5.18 7.45
CA LEU A 232 -16.14 -4.35 8.53
C LEU A 232 -17.11 -3.20 8.79
N ALA A 233 -17.40 -2.95 10.05
CA ALA A 233 -18.17 -1.81 10.51
C ALA A 233 -17.65 -1.35 11.89
N ARG A 234 -18.00 -0.14 12.33
CA ARG A 234 -17.53 0.43 13.61
C ARG A 234 -17.78 -0.49 14.81
N LYS A 235 -18.85 -1.27 14.79
CA LYS A 235 -19.20 -2.25 15.84
C LYS A 235 -18.15 -3.35 16.04
N ASP A 236 -17.35 -3.66 15.00
CA ASP A 236 -16.34 -4.72 15.05
C ASP A 236 -15.07 -4.24 15.79
N GLU A 237 -14.96 -2.94 16.03
CA GLU A 237 -13.91 -2.22 16.72
C GLU A 237 -12.51 -2.35 16.08
N TYR A 238 -12.02 -3.56 15.88
CA TYR A 238 -10.74 -3.85 15.23
C TYR A 238 -10.86 -4.88 14.11
N MET A 239 -9.97 -4.77 13.15
CA MET A 239 -9.79 -5.81 12.14
C MET A 239 -9.22 -7.07 12.81
N GLU A 240 -9.76 -8.23 12.44
CA GLU A 240 -9.37 -9.51 13.02
C GLU A 240 -7.86 -9.75 12.92
N GLY A 241 -7.24 -10.15 14.02
CA GLY A 241 -5.79 -10.33 14.13
C GLY A 241 -4.99 -9.04 14.40
N PHE A 242 -5.64 -7.85 14.39
CA PHE A 242 -4.99 -6.55 14.55
C PHE A 242 -5.63 -5.70 15.67
N GLY A 243 -5.94 -6.31 16.79
CA GLY A 243 -6.45 -5.63 17.98
C GLY A 243 -5.33 -4.99 18.83
N GLN A 244 -5.72 -4.27 19.89
CA GLN A 244 -4.78 -3.56 20.79
C GLN A 244 -3.73 -4.47 21.46
N THR A 245 -4.03 -5.75 21.61
CA THR A 245 -3.10 -6.73 22.22
C THR A 245 -2.07 -7.27 21.24
N HIS A 246 -2.18 -6.94 19.95
CA HIS A 246 -1.21 -7.35 18.94
C HIS A 246 0.05 -6.50 19.05
N LEU A 247 1.13 -7.10 19.52
CA LEU A 247 2.42 -6.43 19.71
C LEU A 247 3.42 -6.89 18.66
N VAL A 248 4.08 -5.93 18.04
CA VAL A 248 5.19 -6.16 17.12
C VAL A 248 6.39 -5.35 17.57
N ASN A 249 7.53 -6.00 17.77
CA ASN A 249 8.73 -5.36 18.35
C ASN A 249 8.42 -4.65 19.70
N GLU A 250 7.60 -5.27 20.55
CA GLU A 250 7.15 -4.74 21.86
C GLU A 250 6.29 -3.46 21.78
N LYS A 251 5.78 -3.13 20.60
CA LYS A 251 4.93 -1.97 20.33
C LYS A 251 3.56 -2.41 19.85
N GLU A 252 2.52 -1.69 20.24
CA GLU A 252 1.17 -1.90 19.72
C GLU A 252 1.15 -1.71 18.22
N PHE A 253 0.61 -2.69 17.50
CA PHE A 253 0.18 -2.55 16.13
C PHE A 253 -1.28 -2.93 16.02
N SER A 254 -2.14 -1.99 15.66
CA SER A 254 -3.58 -2.26 15.57
C SER A 254 -4.19 -1.60 14.32
N ILE A 255 -5.32 -2.17 13.87
CA ILE A 255 -6.14 -1.61 12.79
C ILE A 255 -7.55 -1.45 13.34
N LYS A 256 -7.86 -0.23 13.77
CA LYS A 256 -9.17 0.13 14.32
C LYS A 256 -10.13 0.50 13.18
N ILE A 257 -11.38 0.05 13.29
CA ILE A 257 -12.44 0.34 12.34
C ILE A 257 -13.23 1.53 12.86
N LEU A 258 -13.22 2.63 12.09
CA LEU A 258 -13.93 3.86 12.43
C LEU A 258 -15.25 4.02 11.67
N GLY A 259 -15.47 3.25 10.62
CA GLY A 259 -16.69 3.26 9.81
C GLY A 259 -16.74 2.07 8.83
N PRO A 260 -17.94 1.84 8.25
CA PRO A 260 -19.19 2.57 8.45
C PRO A 260 -19.84 2.29 9.80
N VAL A 261 -20.72 3.20 10.23
CA VAL A 261 -21.54 3.03 11.43
C VAL A 261 -22.83 2.32 11.03
N THR A 262 -23.15 1.21 11.72
CA THR A 262 -24.39 0.47 11.52
C THR A 262 -25.40 0.77 12.64
N GLU A 263 -26.68 0.73 12.29
CA GLU A 263 -27.79 0.80 13.22
C GLU A 263 -28.62 -0.50 13.18
N LYS A 264 -29.49 -0.71 14.15
CA LYS A 264 -30.38 -1.87 14.20
C LYS A 264 -31.76 -1.54 13.63
N VAL A 265 -32.11 -2.20 12.53
CA VAL A 265 -33.45 -2.16 11.94
C VAL A 265 -34.06 -3.58 12.00
N ASN A 266 -35.18 -3.73 12.69
CA ASN A 266 -35.80 -5.04 12.92
C ASN A 266 -34.82 -6.09 13.47
N GLY A 267 -33.92 -5.69 14.40
CA GLY A 267 -32.92 -6.55 15.02
C GLY A 267 -31.70 -6.89 14.15
N LYS A 268 -31.65 -6.43 12.90
CA LYS A 268 -30.54 -6.66 11.96
C LYS A 268 -29.71 -5.38 11.78
N ASP A 269 -28.44 -5.56 11.49
CA ASP A 269 -27.60 -4.43 11.11
C ASP A 269 -28.06 -3.85 9.79
N ALA A 270 -28.06 -2.54 9.73
CA ALA A 270 -28.47 -1.75 8.57
C ALA A 270 -27.59 -0.50 8.45
N LEU A 271 -27.49 0.02 7.26
CA LEU A 271 -26.77 1.26 6.94
C LEU A 271 -27.75 2.34 6.49
N LYS A 272 -27.61 3.56 7.01
CA LYS A 272 -28.49 4.68 6.67
C LYS A 272 -28.44 4.97 5.16
N SER A 273 -29.58 5.20 4.53
CA SER A 273 -29.66 5.56 3.11
C SER A 273 -30.19 6.97 2.94
N ILE A 274 -29.52 7.74 2.10
CA ILE A 274 -30.00 9.06 1.64
C ILE A 274 -30.70 8.97 0.28
N SER A 275 -31.03 7.75 -0.15
CA SER A 275 -31.75 7.46 -1.40
C SER A 275 -30.99 7.86 -2.69
N ASN A 276 -29.66 7.97 -2.61
CA ASN A 276 -28.77 8.18 -3.75
C ASN A 276 -27.73 7.06 -3.79
N LEU A 277 -27.76 6.23 -4.85
CA LEU A 277 -26.94 5.03 -4.96
C LEU A 277 -25.43 5.31 -4.85
N GLY A 278 -24.94 6.32 -5.56
CA GLY A 278 -23.51 6.68 -5.53
C GLY A 278 -23.11 7.22 -4.16
N LYS A 279 -23.90 8.14 -3.61
CA LYS A 279 -23.61 8.70 -2.28
C LYS A 279 -23.71 7.63 -1.17
N ASP A 280 -24.68 6.70 -1.26
CA ASP A 280 -24.81 5.58 -0.30
C ASP A 280 -23.58 4.66 -0.36
N LYS A 281 -23.01 4.37 -1.56
CA LYS A 281 -21.79 3.59 -1.71
C LYS A 281 -20.58 4.27 -1.08
N ASN A 282 -20.29 5.50 -1.52
CA ASN A 282 -19.13 6.28 -1.08
C ASN A 282 -19.19 6.56 0.43
N GLY A 283 -20.35 7.00 0.91
CA GLY A 283 -20.53 7.38 2.30
C GLY A 283 -20.32 6.24 3.30
N HIS A 284 -20.62 5.02 2.90
CA HIS A 284 -20.38 3.82 3.70
C HIS A 284 -19.01 3.16 3.43
N SER A 285 -18.01 3.92 3.03
CA SER A 285 -16.64 3.41 2.93
C SER A 285 -16.18 2.77 4.24
N VAL A 286 -15.43 1.68 4.15
CA VAL A 286 -14.65 1.19 5.28
C VAL A 286 -13.62 2.25 5.65
N ILE A 287 -13.66 2.73 6.88
CA ILE A 287 -12.70 3.68 7.43
C ILE A 287 -11.85 2.94 8.44
N ILE A 288 -10.55 2.89 8.21
CA ILE A 288 -9.60 2.27 9.13
C ILE A 288 -8.56 3.26 9.64
N LYS A 289 -8.20 3.09 10.91
CA LYS A 289 -7.06 3.75 11.53
C LYS A 289 -5.99 2.70 11.84
N VAL A 290 -4.86 2.82 11.18
CA VAL A 290 -3.67 1.98 11.40
C VAL A 290 -2.81 2.64 12.47
N ARG A 291 -2.60 1.96 13.57
CA ARG A 291 -1.73 2.41 14.67
C ARG A 291 -0.46 1.57 14.74
N TYR A 292 0.67 2.23 14.92
CA TYR A 292 1.91 1.58 15.34
C TYR A 292 2.59 2.44 16.42
N ASP A 293 2.59 1.96 17.65
CA ASP A 293 3.01 2.69 18.88
C ASP A 293 2.25 4.03 18.99
N LYS A 294 2.89 5.15 18.67
CA LYS A 294 2.33 6.51 18.74
C LYS A 294 1.83 7.04 17.40
N ALA A 295 2.11 6.35 16.31
CA ALA A 295 1.76 6.81 14.96
C ALA A 295 0.37 6.30 14.54
N ASP A 296 -0.53 7.22 14.19
CA ASP A 296 -1.87 6.97 13.69
C ASP A 296 -2.03 7.40 12.24
N ILE A 297 -2.50 6.49 11.37
CA ILE A 297 -2.71 6.74 9.94
C ILE A 297 -4.16 6.39 9.58
N LEU A 298 -4.89 7.33 8.96
CA LEU A 298 -6.28 7.15 8.51
C LEU A 298 -6.35 6.82 7.02
N LEU A 299 -7.13 5.79 6.67
CA LEU A 299 -7.59 5.51 5.32
C LEU A 299 -9.12 5.54 5.32
N GLY A 300 -9.71 6.59 4.74
CA GLY A 300 -11.13 6.91 4.87
C GLY A 300 -11.98 6.59 3.64
N GLY A 301 -11.42 6.00 2.57
CA GLY A 301 -12.14 5.77 1.32
C GLY A 301 -12.73 7.07 0.77
N ASP A 302 -14.00 7.03 0.36
CA ASP A 302 -14.69 8.14 -0.30
C ASP A 302 -15.84 8.72 0.52
N VAL A 303 -15.66 8.81 1.83
CA VAL A 303 -16.63 9.48 2.70
C VAL A 303 -16.96 10.87 2.16
N ASN A 304 -18.25 11.06 1.85
CA ASN A 304 -18.80 12.31 1.29
C ASN A 304 -19.39 13.20 2.39
N THR A 305 -19.94 14.35 2.00
CA THR A 305 -20.45 15.37 2.92
C THR A 305 -21.48 14.82 3.90
N GLU A 306 -22.52 14.14 3.40
CA GLU A 306 -23.63 13.68 4.21
C GLU A 306 -23.22 12.62 5.23
N PHE A 307 -22.29 11.74 4.84
CA PHE A 307 -21.82 10.69 5.73
C PHE A 307 -20.67 11.15 6.63
N GLY A 308 -19.89 12.14 6.21
CA GLY A 308 -18.96 12.85 7.10
C GLY A 308 -19.69 13.54 8.26
N GLU A 309 -20.86 14.16 7.98
CA GLU A 309 -21.74 14.75 9.00
C GLU A 309 -22.30 13.69 9.96
N ILE A 310 -22.77 12.55 9.42
CA ILE A 310 -23.27 11.42 10.23
C ILE A 310 -22.16 10.87 11.14
N LEU A 311 -20.95 10.70 10.62
CA LEU A 311 -19.82 10.23 11.40
C LEU A 311 -19.42 11.23 12.51
N HIS A 312 -19.27 12.51 12.17
CA HIS A 312 -19.00 13.56 13.15
C HIS A 312 -19.99 13.50 14.30
N HIS A 313 -21.30 13.56 14.02
CA HIS A 313 -22.33 13.51 15.06
C HIS A 313 -22.34 12.21 15.85
N TYR A 314 -22.08 11.07 15.20
CA TYR A 314 -21.96 9.80 15.92
C TYR A 314 -20.82 9.84 16.95
N TYR A 315 -19.65 10.31 16.56
CA TYR A 315 -18.49 10.40 17.46
C TYR A 315 -18.66 11.49 18.52
N GLU A 316 -19.27 12.61 18.18
CA GLU A 316 -19.60 13.70 19.11
C GLU A 316 -20.57 13.23 20.20
N GLN A 317 -21.71 12.65 19.83
CA GLN A 317 -22.74 12.17 20.76
C GLN A 317 -22.24 11.06 21.70
N ASN A 318 -21.24 10.31 21.29
CA ASN A 318 -20.62 9.28 22.10
C ASN A 318 -19.36 9.75 22.85
N ASN A 319 -19.00 11.03 22.79
CA ASN A 319 -17.79 11.61 23.35
C ASN A 319 -16.49 10.91 22.88
N MET A 320 -16.42 10.57 21.59
CA MET A 320 -15.32 9.81 20.99
C MET A 320 -14.61 10.55 19.84
N LEU A 321 -14.77 11.87 19.70
CA LEU A 321 -14.15 12.64 18.60
C LEU A 321 -12.62 12.45 18.53
N ASP A 322 -11.95 12.28 19.67
CA ASP A 322 -10.51 12.01 19.70
C ASP A 322 -10.10 10.71 18.99
N GLU A 323 -11.02 9.77 18.78
CA GLU A 323 -10.75 8.57 18.00
C GLU A 323 -10.54 8.85 16.51
N LEU A 324 -11.12 9.93 15.97
CA LEU A 324 -10.95 10.35 14.58
C LEU A 324 -9.59 11.00 14.34
N ARG A 325 -8.95 11.53 15.38
CA ARG A 325 -7.67 12.24 15.28
C ARG A 325 -6.53 11.30 14.84
N VAL A 326 -5.72 11.75 13.88
CA VAL A 326 -4.57 10.99 13.35
C VAL A 326 -3.38 11.91 13.03
N ASP A 327 -2.22 11.31 12.78
CA ASP A 327 -1.01 12.05 12.37
C ASP A 327 -0.94 12.21 10.86
N VAL A 328 -1.34 11.17 10.13
CA VAL A 328 -1.41 11.21 8.65
C VAL A 328 -2.77 10.70 8.20
N ALA A 329 -3.41 11.41 7.28
CA ALA A 329 -4.67 11.00 6.67
C ALA A 329 -4.52 10.82 5.16
N LYS A 330 -5.13 9.78 4.59
CA LYS A 330 -5.50 9.77 3.18
C LYS A 330 -6.75 10.65 3.03
N ALA A 331 -6.70 11.64 2.14
CA ALA A 331 -7.84 12.50 1.86
C ALA A 331 -9.04 11.67 1.38
N CYS A 332 -10.20 11.87 2.00
CA CYS A 332 -11.42 11.22 1.54
C CYS A 332 -11.79 11.70 0.13
N HIS A 333 -12.39 10.81 -0.66
CA HIS A 333 -12.97 11.10 -1.98
C HIS A 333 -11.99 11.83 -2.91
N HIS A 334 -10.73 11.38 -2.96
CA HIS A 334 -9.67 11.89 -3.85
C HIS A 334 -9.40 13.40 -3.77
N GLY A 335 -9.78 14.05 -2.65
CA GLY A 335 -9.76 15.51 -2.54
C GLY A 335 -10.89 16.19 -3.30
N SER A 336 -12.06 15.56 -3.39
CA SER A 336 -13.31 16.15 -3.85
C SER A 336 -13.72 17.32 -2.94
N ASN A 337 -14.54 18.25 -3.45
CA ASN A 337 -15.21 19.29 -2.63
C ASN A 337 -16.46 18.77 -1.89
N HIS A 338 -16.80 17.49 -2.02
CA HIS A 338 -17.89 16.84 -1.30
C HIS A 338 -17.42 16.29 0.03
N PHE A 339 -16.99 17.13 0.96
CA PHE A 339 -16.59 16.79 2.31
C PHE A 339 -17.38 17.55 3.36
N TYR A 340 -17.46 17.01 4.58
CA TYR A 340 -17.98 17.70 5.75
C TYR A 340 -16.82 18.34 6.52
N TYR A 341 -16.88 19.67 6.69
CA TYR A 341 -15.74 20.43 7.20
C TYR A 341 -15.32 20.02 8.62
N HIS A 342 -16.29 19.84 9.52
CA HIS A 342 -16.00 19.42 10.90
C HIS A 342 -15.37 18.03 10.97
N PHE A 343 -15.72 17.12 10.04
CA PHE A 343 -15.05 15.82 9.99
C PHE A 343 -13.56 15.96 9.64
N ILE A 344 -13.18 16.92 8.79
CA ILE A 344 -11.76 17.20 8.51
C ILE A 344 -11.09 17.85 9.75
N GLU A 345 -11.80 18.70 10.47
CA GLU A 345 -11.31 19.29 11.74
C GLU A 345 -11.06 18.22 12.80
N ASP A 346 -11.94 17.22 12.92
CA ASP A 346 -11.78 16.10 13.85
C ASP A 346 -10.56 15.25 13.51
N ILE A 347 -10.31 15.00 12.22
CA ILE A 347 -9.13 14.24 11.75
C ILE A 347 -7.83 14.98 12.09
N ASN A 348 -7.76 16.28 11.89
CA ASN A 348 -6.68 17.19 12.31
C ASN A 348 -5.27 16.62 12.08
N SER A 349 -4.98 16.13 10.88
CA SER A 349 -3.72 15.45 10.55
C SER A 349 -2.56 16.41 10.35
N ALA A 350 -1.33 16.03 10.74
CA ALA A 350 -0.11 16.78 10.44
C ALA A 350 0.28 16.69 8.95
N ALA A 351 -0.15 15.62 8.29
CA ALA A 351 0.04 15.45 6.85
C ALA A 351 -1.19 14.78 6.21
N THR A 352 -1.56 15.24 5.02
CA THR A 352 -2.64 14.65 4.22
C THR A 352 -2.09 14.18 2.88
N VAL A 353 -2.42 12.95 2.49
CA VAL A 353 -2.07 12.36 1.19
C VAL A 353 -3.32 12.29 0.33
N ILE A 354 -3.30 12.93 -0.81
CA ILE A 354 -4.37 12.90 -1.80
C ILE A 354 -4.03 11.87 -2.86
N SER A 355 -4.88 10.87 -3.03
CA SER A 355 -4.82 9.90 -4.12
C SER A 355 -5.67 10.41 -5.27
N SER A 356 -5.02 10.90 -6.31
CA SER A 356 -5.65 11.40 -7.54
C SER A 356 -4.74 11.09 -8.73
N GLY A 357 -5.27 11.09 -9.92
CA GLY A 357 -4.51 10.80 -11.14
C GLY A 357 -4.86 11.72 -12.30
N ASP A 358 -4.05 11.64 -13.38
CA ASP A 358 -4.25 12.40 -14.62
C ASP A 358 -5.57 12.04 -15.31
N ASP A 359 -6.09 12.99 -16.07
CA ASP A 359 -7.24 12.83 -16.96
C ASP A 359 -8.53 12.34 -16.28
N GLU A 360 -8.66 12.53 -14.97
CA GLU A 360 -9.91 12.22 -14.35
C GLU A 360 -10.95 13.32 -14.64
N GLY A 361 -12.18 12.89 -14.99
CA GLY A 361 -13.26 13.79 -15.41
C GLY A 361 -13.79 14.73 -14.31
N TYR A 362 -13.39 14.52 -13.06
CA TYR A 362 -13.86 15.26 -11.87
C TYR A 362 -12.91 16.40 -11.45
N ALA A 363 -11.71 16.49 -12.06
CA ALA A 363 -10.68 17.47 -11.76
C ALA A 363 -10.28 17.49 -10.25
N HIS A 364 -10.03 16.31 -9.67
CA HIS A 364 -9.48 16.17 -8.33
C HIS A 364 -7.95 16.31 -8.34
N PRO A 365 -7.31 16.87 -7.26
CA PRO A 365 -7.99 17.42 -6.08
C PRO A 365 -8.60 18.80 -6.34
N ARG A 366 -9.72 19.10 -5.70
CA ARG A 366 -10.34 20.41 -5.77
C ARG A 366 -9.63 21.41 -4.85
N PRO A 367 -9.50 22.68 -5.26
CA PRO A 367 -8.86 23.72 -4.44
C PRO A 367 -9.47 23.85 -3.04
N ASP A 368 -10.77 23.68 -2.91
CA ASP A 368 -11.49 23.74 -1.64
C ASP A 368 -11.02 22.66 -0.66
N ALA A 369 -10.82 21.43 -1.16
CA ALA A 369 -10.32 20.33 -0.36
C ALA A 369 -8.86 20.55 0.08
N ILE A 370 -7.99 21.00 -0.84
CA ILE A 370 -6.60 21.33 -0.51
C ILE A 370 -6.57 22.43 0.57
N GLY A 371 -7.40 23.48 0.42
CA GLY A 371 -7.52 24.54 1.39
C GLY A 371 -8.02 24.08 2.76
N ALA A 372 -9.02 23.17 2.79
CA ALA A 372 -9.55 22.60 4.02
C ALA A 372 -8.48 21.76 4.74
N PHE A 373 -7.77 20.86 4.05
CA PHE A 373 -6.69 20.04 4.65
C PHE A 373 -5.54 20.91 5.18
N GLY A 374 -5.18 21.98 4.48
CA GLY A 374 -4.18 22.91 4.95
C GLY A 374 -4.62 23.71 6.17
N LYS A 375 -5.91 24.13 6.24
CA LYS A 375 -6.44 24.94 7.35
C LYS A 375 -6.72 24.12 8.60
N CYS A 376 -7.30 22.92 8.45
CA CYS A 376 -7.68 22.04 9.57
C CYS A 376 -6.53 21.11 10.02
N GLY A 377 -5.42 21.11 9.28
CA GLY A 377 -4.26 20.27 9.62
C GLY A 377 -3.57 20.71 10.90
N TYR A 378 -2.89 19.76 11.56
CA TYR A 378 -2.14 19.99 12.78
C TYR A 378 -0.77 20.63 12.52
N GLY A 379 -0.39 21.51 13.42
CA GLY A 379 0.92 22.16 13.43
C GLY A 379 0.99 23.47 12.62
N LYS A 380 2.15 24.11 12.62
CA LYS A 380 2.36 25.41 11.95
C LYS A 380 2.37 25.29 10.41
N LYS A 381 2.72 24.13 9.89
CA LYS A 381 2.88 23.84 8.46
C LYS A 381 2.32 22.46 8.13
N PRO A 382 0.98 22.28 8.11
CA PRO A 382 0.40 21.03 7.69
C PRO A 382 0.85 20.66 6.28
N LEU A 383 1.22 19.40 6.07
CA LEU A 383 1.73 18.92 4.78
C LEU A 383 0.58 18.38 3.94
N VAL A 384 0.59 18.66 2.64
CA VAL A 384 -0.35 18.09 1.67
C VAL A 384 0.44 17.49 0.51
N PHE A 385 0.23 16.21 0.26
CA PHE A 385 0.88 15.45 -0.82
C PHE A 385 -0.16 14.98 -1.83
N SER A 386 0.26 14.83 -3.09
CA SER A 386 -0.54 14.19 -4.13
C SER A 386 0.26 13.09 -4.81
N THR A 387 -0.36 11.92 -5.04
CA THR A 387 0.28 10.79 -5.74
C THR A 387 0.65 11.12 -7.17
N GLU A 388 -0.03 12.06 -7.80
CA GLU A 388 0.21 12.50 -9.17
C GLU A 388 1.49 13.32 -9.35
N LEU A 389 1.91 14.02 -8.30
CA LEU A 389 3.14 14.82 -8.34
C LEU A 389 4.39 13.94 -8.23
N ALA A 390 5.52 14.44 -8.73
CA ALA A 390 6.83 13.75 -8.68
C ALA A 390 6.81 12.32 -9.25
N ARG A 391 6.30 12.13 -10.45
CA ARG A 391 6.23 10.86 -11.19
C ARG A 391 7.59 10.35 -11.60
N SER A 392 8.32 9.80 -10.67
CA SER A 392 9.70 9.37 -10.86
C SER A 392 9.91 7.86 -10.72
N ASN A 393 8.91 7.14 -10.24
CA ASN A 393 8.95 5.68 -10.17
C ASN A 393 8.70 5.08 -11.56
N LYS A 394 9.38 3.97 -11.85
CA LYS A 394 9.27 3.31 -13.15
C LYS A 394 8.44 2.05 -13.03
N GLU A 395 7.46 1.93 -13.89
CA GLU A 395 6.66 0.73 -14.07
C GLU A 395 6.72 0.23 -15.51
N ILE A 396 6.17 -0.94 -15.76
CA ILE A 396 6.11 -1.53 -17.09
C ILE A 396 4.63 -1.71 -17.45
N THR A 397 4.20 -1.09 -18.57
CA THR A 397 2.80 -1.09 -18.99
C THR A 397 2.29 -2.49 -19.35
N PHE A 398 1.05 -2.80 -18.97
CA PHE A 398 0.41 -4.11 -19.13
C PHE A 398 0.38 -4.60 -20.59
N VAL A 399 0.07 -3.74 -21.52
CA VAL A 399 0.00 -4.07 -22.97
C VAL A 399 1.30 -4.69 -23.52
N LYS A 400 2.40 -4.55 -22.79
CA LYS A 400 3.73 -5.04 -23.17
C LYS A 400 4.23 -6.20 -22.33
N LEU A 401 3.47 -6.63 -21.30
CA LEU A 401 3.90 -7.69 -20.37
C LEU A 401 4.20 -9.02 -21.05
N GLU A 402 3.35 -9.47 -21.98
CA GLU A 402 3.59 -10.72 -22.71
C GLU A 402 4.89 -10.67 -23.53
N LYS A 403 5.19 -9.51 -24.13
CA LYS A 403 6.42 -9.30 -24.89
C LYS A 403 7.63 -9.27 -23.96
N ILE A 404 7.46 -8.70 -22.79
CA ILE A 404 8.48 -8.64 -21.75
C ILE A 404 8.74 -10.01 -21.14
N ALA A 405 7.69 -10.81 -20.90
CA ALA A 405 7.83 -12.19 -20.44
C ALA A 405 8.72 -13.00 -21.41
N LYS A 406 8.47 -12.91 -22.72
CA LYS A 406 9.33 -13.54 -23.75
C LYS A 406 10.80 -13.08 -23.70
N TYR A 407 11.04 -11.80 -23.36
CA TYR A 407 12.42 -11.32 -23.19
C TYR A 407 13.07 -11.89 -21.92
N PHE A 408 12.30 -12.05 -20.84
CA PHE A 408 12.81 -12.69 -19.61
C PHE A 408 13.10 -14.17 -19.81
N ASP A 409 12.25 -14.90 -20.53
CA ASP A 409 12.51 -16.31 -20.88
C ASP A 409 13.79 -16.42 -21.70
N SER A 410 13.98 -15.55 -22.70
CA SER A 410 15.21 -15.52 -23.48
C SER A 410 16.45 -15.14 -22.65
N ILE A 411 16.29 -14.27 -21.63
CA ILE A 411 17.39 -13.95 -20.71
C ILE A 411 17.73 -15.18 -19.84
N LYS A 412 16.71 -15.91 -19.38
CA LYS A 412 16.87 -17.13 -18.58
C LYS A 412 17.64 -18.19 -19.36
N GLU A 413 17.20 -18.51 -20.57
CA GLU A 413 17.88 -19.46 -21.49
C GLU A 413 19.36 -19.10 -21.70
N LYS A 414 19.65 -17.81 -21.96
CA LYS A 414 21.01 -17.33 -22.15
C LYS A 414 21.89 -17.43 -20.89
N LYS A 415 21.29 -17.24 -19.72
CA LYS A 415 21.98 -17.41 -18.43
C LYS A 415 22.33 -18.88 -18.17
N GLU A 416 21.40 -19.80 -18.44
CA GLU A 416 21.69 -21.24 -18.33
C GLU A 416 22.77 -21.66 -19.31
N LYS A 417 22.73 -21.19 -20.56
CA LYS A 417 23.78 -21.47 -21.55
C LYS A 417 25.16 -20.94 -21.16
N ILE A 418 25.23 -19.76 -20.51
CA ILE A 418 26.46 -19.25 -19.93
C ILE A 418 26.96 -20.19 -18.83
N LYS A 419 26.08 -20.71 -17.99
CA LYS A 419 26.43 -21.63 -16.91
C LYS A 419 26.96 -22.96 -17.46
N GLU A 420 26.34 -23.51 -18.51
CA GLU A 420 26.76 -24.68 -19.21
C GLU A 420 28.19 -24.48 -19.79
N LEU A 421 28.42 -23.42 -20.56
CA LEU A 421 29.73 -23.10 -21.11
C LEU A 421 30.85 -22.99 -20.05
N LEU A 422 30.51 -22.36 -18.92
CA LEU A 422 31.49 -22.25 -17.81
C LEU A 422 31.82 -23.62 -17.16
N ASN A 423 30.80 -24.50 -17.06
CA ASN A 423 31.00 -25.86 -16.57
C ASN A 423 31.81 -26.72 -17.57
N ASP A 424 31.64 -26.45 -18.87
CA ASP A 424 32.40 -27.10 -19.95
C ASP A 424 33.82 -26.53 -20.12
N GLY A 425 34.27 -25.67 -19.17
CA GLY A 425 35.66 -25.16 -19.12
C GLY A 425 35.94 -23.91 -19.94
N TYR A 426 34.90 -23.27 -20.55
CA TYR A 426 35.09 -21.98 -21.21
C TYR A 426 35.43 -20.88 -20.20
N ALA A 427 36.37 -20.03 -20.54
CA ALA A 427 36.70 -18.87 -19.71
C ALA A 427 35.52 -17.86 -19.67
N ALA A 428 35.30 -17.22 -18.52
CA ALA A 428 34.29 -16.18 -18.36
C ALA A 428 34.46 -14.97 -19.29
N GLY A 429 35.63 -14.83 -19.90
CA GLY A 429 36.02 -13.82 -20.89
C GLY A 429 36.05 -14.33 -22.33
N SER A 430 35.64 -15.58 -22.62
CA SER A 430 35.52 -16.10 -23.99
C SER A 430 34.54 -15.30 -24.83
N ASP A 431 34.67 -15.34 -26.13
CA ASP A 431 33.85 -14.57 -27.05
C ASP A 431 32.39 -15.06 -27.04
N GLU A 432 32.17 -16.36 -26.83
CA GLU A 432 30.83 -16.96 -26.68
C GLU A 432 30.12 -16.41 -25.45
N VAL A 433 30.82 -16.41 -24.28
CA VAL A 433 30.24 -15.86 -23.04
C VAL A 433 30.01 -14.36 -23.12
N LYS A 434 30.93 -13.59 -23.73
CA LYS A 434 30.78 -12.15 -23.98
C LYS A 434 29.60 -11.86 -24.87
N LYS A 435 29.39 -12.64 -25.96
CA LYS A 435 28.26 -12.51 -26.88
C LYS A 435 26.92 -12.71 -26.16
N LEU A 436 26.79 -13.75 -25.34
CA LEU A 436 25.57 -14.00 -24.56
C LEU A 436 25.33 -12.89 -23.53
N LYS A 437 26.35 -12.42 -22.82
CA LYS A 437 26.25 -11.28 -21.88
C LYS A 437 25.79 -10.00 -22.58
N LYS A 438 26.30 -9.72 -23.80
CA LYS A 438 25.85 -8.59 -24.61
C LYS A 438 24.40 -8.72 -25.00
N GLN A 439 23.95 -9.90 -25.45
CA GLN A 439 22.54 -10.15 -25.79
C GLN A 439 21.61 -9.95 -24.59
N ILE A 440 22.01 -10.42 -23.37
CA ILE A 440 21.26 -10.17 -22.14
C ILE A 440 21.17 -8.67 -21.85
N THR A 441 22.26 -7.93 -22.03
CA THR A 441 22.28 -6.48 -21.85
C THR A 441 21.32 -5.77 -22.82
N ASP A 442 21.29 -6.18 -24.08
CA ASP A 442 20.41 -5.59 -25.09
C ASP A 442 18.93 -5.92 -24.83
N LEU A 443 18.61 -7.13 -24.35
CA LEU A 443 17.28 -7.50 -23.91
C LEU A 443 16.83 -6.66 -22.72
N ASN A 444 17.69 -6.46 -21.71
CA ASN A 444 17.41 -5.60 -20.57
C ASN A 444 17.16 -4.14 -20.99
N LYS A 445 17.90 -3.60 -21.99
CA LYS A 445 17.62 -2.28 -22.55
C LYS A 445 16.24 -2.21 -23.18
N LYS A 446 15.85 -3.25 -23.95
CA LYS A 446 14.50 -3.33 -24.56
C LYS A 446 13.41 -3.37 -23.47
N ILE A 447 13.57 -4.14 -22.41
CA ILE A 447 12.64 -4.16 -21.28
C ILE A 447 12.52 -2.76 -20.65
N ASN A 448 13.65 -2.11 -20.37
CA ASN A 448 13.67 -0.77 -19.80
C ASN A 448 13.03 0.31 -20.70
N SER A 449 13.01 0.12 -22.03
CA SER A 449 12.34 1.04 -22.95
C SER A 449 10.83 1.01 -22.87
N PHE A 450 10.25 0.00 -22.21
CA PHE A 450 8.83 -0.11 -21.96
C PHE A 450 8.39 0.48 -20.60
N ALA A 451 9.35 0.92 -19.79
CA ALA A 451 9.02 1.50 -18.48
C ALA A 451 8.36 2.88 -18.66
N THR A 452 7.24 3.05 -17.99
CA THR A 452 6.57 4.33 -17.76
C THR A 452 6.90 4.85 -16.36
N LYS A 453 6.53 6.09 -16.07
CA LYS A 453 6.71 6.68 -14.74
C LYS A 453 5.37 6.82 -14.04
N PHE A 454 5.37 6.66 -12.73
CA PHE A 454 4.22 6.90 -11.87
C PHE A 454 4.66 7.55 -10.55
N GLY A 455 3.73 8.19 -9.86
CA GLY A 455 3.93 8.75 -8.52
C GLY A 455 3.77 7.69 -7.44
N MET A 456 4.42 7.91 -6.31
CA MET A 456 4.20 7.13 -5.10
C MET A 456 4.67 7.92 -3.89
N ILE A 457 3.82 7.98 -2.88
CA ILE A 457 4.17 8.56 -1.59
C ILE A 457 4.44 7.43 -0.61
N ASN A 458 5.62 7.45 -0.01
CA ASN A 458 6.06 6.45 0.95
C ASN A 458 6.00 7.02 2.35
N LEU A 459 5.16 6.48 3.21
CA LEU A 459 5.19 6.70 4.64
C LEU A 459 5.93 5.55 5.30
N ARG A 460 6.86 5.85 6.20
CA ARG A 460 7.61 4.89 7.01
C ARG A 460 7.66 5.36 8.44
N THR A 461 7.36 4.49 9.41
CA THR A 461 7.46 4.86 10.82
C THR A 461 7.83 3.67 11.69
N ASP A 462 8.63 3.95 12.73
CA ASP A 462 8.90 3.01 13.82
C ASP A 462 7.94 3.24 15.02
N GLY A 463 6.94 4.10 14.83
CA GLY A 463 5.97 4.49 15.85
C GLY A 463 6.34 5.75 16.63
N ARG A 464 7.58 6.27 16.52
CA ARG A 464 8.03 7.52 17.16
C ARG A 464 8.74 8.47 16.20
N LYS A 465 9.34 7.93 15.16
CA LYS A 465 9.93 8.67 14.03
C LYS A 465 9.18 8.27 12.77
N MET A 466 8.88 9.24 11.96
CA MET A 466 8.15 9.05 10.72
C MET A 466 8.81 9.81 9.58
N ILE A 467 8.80 9.23 8.40
CA ILE A 467 9.11 9.96 7.16
C ILE A 467 7.94 9.85 6.20
N ILE A 468 7.71 10.93 5.45
CA ILE A 468 6.87 10.93 4.25
C ILE A 468 7.79 11.34 3.11
N ALA A 469 7.90 10.47 2.10
CA ALA A 469 8.92 10.62 1.07
C ALA A 469 8.37 10.42 -0.34
N GLN A 470 8.79 11.30 -1.24
CA GLN A 470 8.61 11.20 -2.68
C GLN A 470 9.97 11.04 -3.36
N LYS A 471 10.01 10.33 -4.47
CA LYS A 471 11.24 10.21 -5.24
C LYS A 471 11.38 11.39 -6.19
N TYR A 472 12.54 12.03 -6.22
CA TYR A 472 12.82 13.09 -7.19
C TYR A 472 12.74 12.57 -8.63
N GLU A 473 12.19 13.34 -9.54
CA GLU A 473 12.22 13.02 -10.98
C GLU A 473 13.65 12.93 -11.50
N ARG A 474 14.53 13.79 -11.02
CA ARG A 474 15.96 13.76 -11.30
C ARG A 474 16.73 13.59 -10.01
N GLU A 475 17.57 12.55 -9.95
CA GLU A 475 18.45 12.32 -8.82
C GLU A 475 19.43 13.50 -8.67
N THR A 476 19.62 13.94 -7.43
CA THR A 476 20.58 14.98 -7.09
C THR A 476 21.88 14.35 -6.58
N ALA A 477 22.94 15.17 -6.43
CA ALA A 477 24.18 14.71 -5.79
C ALA A 477 23.94 14.29 -4.33
N SER A 478 22.98 14.92 -3.64
CA SER A 478 22.63 14.65 -2.24
C SER A 478 21.73 13.42 -2.07
N GLY A 479 20.90 13.07 -3.07
CA GLY A 479 19.98 11.92 -2.91
C GLY A 479 18.97 11.74 -4.03
N LYS A 480 18.11 10.75 -3.81
CA LYS A 480 17.02 10.35 -4.72
C LYS A 480 15.64 10.75 -4.21
N TRP A 481 15.54 11.15 -2.95
CA TRP A 481 14.29 11.31 -2.23
C TRP A 481 14.13 12.71 -1.68
N ASP A 482 12.94 13.25 -1.83
CA ASP A 482 12.42 14.36 -1.04
C ASP A 482 11.79 13.74 0.21
N ILE A 483 12.32 14.09 1.38
CA ILE A 483 11.98 13.45 2.65
C ILE A 483 11.53 14.51 3.65
N HIS A 484 10.30 14.39 4.10
CA HIS A 484 9.75 15.16 5.21
C HIS A 484 9.78 14.31 6.47
N MET A 485 10.42 14.79 7.51
CA MET A 485 10.62 14.10 8.78
C MET A 485 9.63 14.60 9.81
N LEU A 486 8.91 13.69 10.47
CA LEU A 486 8.06 13.97 11.60
C LEU A 486 8.54 13.16 12.80
N GLU A 487 8.58 13.77 13.97
CA GLU A 487 8.97 13.12 15.22
C GLU A 487 7.86 13.30 16.28
N TYR A 488 7.60 12.25 17.06
CA TYR A 488 6.63 12.30 18.13
C TYR A 488 7.12 13.18 19.28
N SER A 489 6.31 14.16 19.65
CA SER A 489 6.54 15.06 20.78
C SER A 489 5.84 14.50 22.03
N GLU A 490 6.59 14.28 23.11
CA GLU A 490 6.03 13.89 24.41
C GLU A 490 5.23 15.01 25.07
N GLU A 491 5.48 16.27 24.68
CA GLU A 491 4.76 17.45 25.21
C GLU A 491 3.36 17.55 24.59
N THR A 492 3.27 17.54 23.26
CA THR A 492 1.99 17.69 22.54
C THR A 492 1.26 16.37 22.32
N LYS A 493 1.93 15.24 22.54
CA LYS A 493 1.43 13.88 22.24
C LYS A 493 1.06 13.70 20.76
N ARG A 494 1.74 14.41 19.86
CA ARG A 494 1.51 14.43 18.40
C ARG A 494 2.81 14.34 17.63
N PHE A 495 2.72 13.94 16.37
CA PHE A 495 3.84 14.05 15.46
C PHE A 495 3.99 15.47 14.94
N GLU A 496 5.19 15.99 14.99
CA GLU A 496 5.55 17.35 14.55
C GLU A 496 6.60 17.29 13.46
N LEU A 497 6.45 18.20 12.48
CA LEU A 497 7.43 18.36 11.40
C LEU A 497 8.76 18.83 11.98
N LYS A 498 9.81 18.08 11.71
CA LYS A 498 11.19 18.47 12.06
C LYS A 498 11.73 19.42 11.03
N GLU A 499 12.10 20.61 11.48
CA GLU A 499 12.73 21.65 10.65
C GLU A 499 14.15 21.30 10.22
#